data_3cafd290400f5c9d34886ad34bf20470
#
_entry.id   3cafd290400f5c9d34886ad34bf20470
#
_cell.length_a   1.000
_cell.length_b   1.000
_cell.length_c   1.000
_cell.angle_alpha   90.00
_cell.angle_beta   90.00
_cell.angle_gamma   90.00
#
_symmetry.space_group_name_H-M   'P 1'
#
loop_
_entity.id
_entity.type
_entity.pdbx_description
1 polymer ?
#
loop_
_entity_poly.entity_id
_entity_poly.type
_entity_poly.pdbx_seq_one_letter_code
_entity_poly.pdbx_strand_id
1 'polypeptide(L)'
;MVEYLTLEDALSLIEDLTVGPVRDLGLLDSALHRPATMLWGHDVYATIDEKAAALLDSLVRNHPLADGNKRLGWLATLVFLDINGHWVEAPDDDAYQLVMDVAAGRLSLKEVTEALSRWHARSTTMRSESLPTSGSRVRGASRGW
;
A
#
# COMPACT_ATOMS: atom_id res chain seq x y z
N MET A 1 -10.41 9.20 12.51
CA MET A 1 -11.09 8.88 11.25
C MET A 1 -10.08 8.47 10.19
N VAL A 2 -10.38 7.40 9.49
CA VAL A 2 -9.46 6.87 8.48
C VAL A 2 -9.50 7.72 7.22
N GLU A 3 -8.32 8.05 6.69
CA GLU A 3 -8.17 8.74 5.41
C GLU A 3 -7.90 7.71 4.34
N TYR A 4 -8.63 7.78 3.23
CA TYR A 4 -8.47 6.85 2.12
C TYR A 4 -7.87 7.57 0.92
N LEU A 5 -7.13 6.84 0.11
CA LEU A 5 -6.58 7.40 -1.11
C LEU A 5 -7.69 7.62 -2.13
N THR A 6 -7.67 8.78 -2.78
CA THR A 6 -8.61 9.08 -3.85
C THR A 6 -8.05 8.64 -5.19
N LEU A 7 -8.90 8.63 -6.21
CA LEU A 7 -8.44 8.34 -7.55
C LEU A 7 -7.37 9.34 -8.00
N GLU A 8 -7.56 10.62 -7.66
CA GLU A 8 -6.56 11.65 -7.99
C GLU A 8 -5.23 11.37 -7.31
N ASP A 9 -5.26 10.90 -6.06
CA ASP A 9 -4.04 10.52 -5.37
C ASP A 9 -3.31 9.42 -6.12
N ALA A 10 -4.04 8.40 -6.54
CA ALA A 10 -3.45 7.28 -7.25
C ALA A 10 -2.87 7.70 -8.60
N LEU A 11 -3.58 8.57 -9.32
CA LEU A 11 -3.08 9.05 -10.60
C LEU A 11 -1.81 9.87 -10.44
N SER A 12 -1.70 10.65 -9.35
CA SER A 12 -0.47 11.36 -9.03
C SER A 12 0.69 10.42 -8.75
N LEU A 13 0.43 9.35 -8.00
CA LEU A 13 1.46 8.36 -7.70
C LEU A 13 1.93 7.65 -8.98
N ILE A 14 1.01 7.34 -9.88
CA ILE A 14 1.32 6.71 -11.15
C ILE A 14 2.24 7.62 -11.96
N GLU A 15 1.94 8.91 -12.00
CA GLU A 15 2.76 9.87 -12.72
C GLU A 15 4.15 9.98 -12.07
N ASP A 16 4.20 10.09 -10.74
CA ASP A 16 5.46 10.21 -10.01
C ASP A 16 6.35 8.99 -10.22
N LEU A 17 5.77 7.81 -10.26
CA LEU A 17 6.52 6.57 -10.47
C LEU A 17 6.90 6.35 -11.93
N THR A 18 6.29 7.08 -12.84
CA THR A 18 6.46 6.87 -14.27
C THR A 18 6.10 5.43 -14.65
N VAL A 19 4.92 5.01 -14.23
CA VAL A 19 4.37 3.68 -14.55
C VAL A 19 3.06 3.85 -15.29
N GLY A 20 2.46 2.76 -15.68
CA GLY A 20 1.20 2.76 -16.42
C GLY A 20 1.42 2.43 -17.86
N PRO A 21 0.56 2.88 -18.77
CA PRO A 21 -0.64 3.69 -18.47
C PRO A 21 -1.72 2.92 -17.73
N VAL A 22 -2.74 3.64 -17.28
CA VAL A 22 -3.91 2.99 -16.66
C VAL A 22 -4.63 2.21 -17.75
N ARG A 23 -4.75 0.91 -17.54
CA ARG A 23 -5.41 0.04 -18.50
C ARG A 23 -6.90 -0.06 -18.21
N ASP A 24 -7.27 -0.04 -16.93
CA ASP A 24 -8.65 -0.17 -16.50
C ASP A 24 -8.89 0.75 -15.32
N LEU A 25 -9.51 1.90 -15.58
CA LEU A 25 -9.75 2.91 -14.55
C LEU A 25 -10.72 2.38 -13.49
N GLY A 26 -11.69 1.57 -13.90
CA GLY A 26 -12.64 0.97 -12.96
C GLY A 26 -11.97 0.04 -11.97
N LEU A 27 -11.02 -0.77 -12.43
CA LEU A 27 -10.26 -1.63 -11.54
C LEU A 27 -9.40 -0.84 -10.57
N LEU A 28 -8.81 0.27 -11.05
CA LEU A 28 -8.03 1.13 -10.18
C LEU A 28 -8.91 1.73 -9.09
N ASP A 29 -10.03 2.30 -9.48
CA ASP A 29 -10.96 2.93 -8.55
C ASP A 29 -11.49 1.91 -7.54
N SER A 30 -11.86 0.73 -8.01
CA SER A 30 -12.36 -0.34 -7.15
C SER A 30 -11.32 -0.74 -6.11
N ALA A 31 -10.06 -0.84 -6.52
CA ALA A 31 -8.98 -1.21 -5.60
C ALA A 31 -8.82 -0.17 -4.49
N LEU A 32 -8.94 1.10 -4.85
CA LEU A 32 -8.81 2.18 -3.87
C LEU A 32 -9.97 2.20 -2.87
N HIS A 33 -11.14 1.75 -3.27
CA HIS A 33 -12.30 1.70 -2.40
C HIS A 33 -12.35 0.47 -1.51
N ARG A 34 -11.62 -0.58 -1.86
CA ARG A 34 -11.69 -1.83 -1.11
C ARG A 34 -11.43 -1.66 0.38
N PRO A 35 -10.42 -0.88 0.82
CA PRO A 35 -10.16 -0.73 2.26
C PRO A 35 -11.34 -0.17 3.04
N ALA A 36 -12.22 0.58 2.39
CA ALA A 36 -13.37 1.20 3.04
C ALA A 36 -14.63 0.33 2.98
N THR A 37 -14.51 -0.89 2.51
CA THR A 37 -15.68 -1.78 2.35
C THR A 37 -16.39 -2.00 3.68
N MET A 38 -17.70 -1.86 3.64
CA MET A 38 -18.54 -2.07 4.82
C MET A 38 -19.58 -3.15 4.52
N LEU A 39 -19.96 -3.88 5.56
CA LEU A 39 -21.01 -4.88 5.47
C LEU A 39 -21.84 -4.79 6.74
N TRP A 40 -23.15 -4.63 6.55
CA TRP A 40 -24.09 -4.51 7.67
C TRP A 40 -23.69 -3.41 8.66
N GLY A 41 -23.18 -2.30 8.14
CA GLY A 41 -22.79 -1.15 8.96
C GLY A 41 -21.43 -1.29 9.66
N HIS A 42 -20.69 -2.35 9.38
CA HIS A 42 -19.38 -2.58 9.99
C HIS A 42 -18.29 -2.66 8.94
N ASP A 43 -17.11 -2.17 9.29
CA ASP A 43 -15.95 -2.28 8.41
C ASP A 43 -15.58 -3.75 8.21
N VAL A 44 -15.42 -4.16 6.96
CA VAL A 44 -14.96 -5.51 6.63
C VAL A 44 -13.51 -5.67 7.08
N TYR A 45 -12.70 -4.63 6.87
CA TYR A 45 -11.30 -4.60 7.31
C TYR A 45 -11.24 -3.65 8.49
N ALA A 46 -11.18 -4.21 9.70
CA ALA A 46 -11.41 -3.44 10.91
C ALA A 46 -10.22 -2.57 11.30
N THR A 47 -8.99 -3.04 11.09
CA THR A 47 -7.79 -2.31 11.50
C THR A 47 -7.16 -1.61 10.30
N ILE A 48 -6.28 -0.64 10.60
CA ILE A 48 -5.59 0.07 9.54
C ILE A 48 -4.68 -0.88 8.75
N ASP A 49 -4.07 -1.85 9.42
CA ASP A 49 -3.21 -2.81 8.75
C ASP A 49 -4.00 -3.75 7.85
N GLU A 50 -5.19 -4.15 8.27
CA GLU A 50 -6.07 -4.95 7.42
C GLU A 50 -6.50 -4.17 6.18
N LYS A 51 -6.80 -2.88 6.37
CA LYS A 51 -7.15 -2.02 5.24
C LYS A 51 -5.98 -1.86 4.28
N ALA A 52 -4.79 -1.69 4.81
CA ALA A 52 -3.58 -1.58 4.00
C ALA A 52 -3.32 -2.87 3.22
N ALA A 53 -3.50 -4.01 3.86
CA ALA A 53 -3.31 -5.30 3.20
C ALA A 53 -4.30 -5.48 2.05
N ALA A 54 -5.56 -5.07 2.26
CA ALA A 54 -6.58 -5.16 1.22
C ALA A 54 -6.24 -4.25 0.03
N LEU A 55 -5.71 -3.06 0.30
CA LEU A 55 -5.30 -2.14 -0.74
C LEU A 55 -4.17 -2.74 -1.58
N LEU A 56 -3.14 -3.24 -0.90
CA LEU A 56 -1.99 -3.84 -1.58
C LEU A 56 -2.44 -5.02 -2.45
N ASP A 57 -3.23 -5.91 -1.88
CA ASP A 57 -3.71 -7.09 -2.59
C ASP A 57 -4.46 -6.70 -3.86
N SER A 58 -5.36 -5.73 -3.75
CA SER A 58 -6.18 -5.33 -4.90
C SER A 58 -5.36 -4.66 -5.99
N LEU A 59 -4.47 -3.74 -5.63
CA LEU A 59 -3.66 -3.04 -6.62
C LEU A 59 -2.72 -3.98 -7.35
N VAL A 60 -2.13 -4.91 -6.62
CA VAL A 60 -1.15 -5.81 -7.22
C VAL A 60 -1.83 -6.90 -8.04
N ARG A 61 -2.98 -7.41 -7.60
CA ARG A 61 -3.60 -8.56 -8.24
C ARG A 61 -4.61 -8.21 -9.33
N ASN A 62 -5.24 -7.04 -9.24
CA ASN A 62 -6.24 -6.66 -10.24
C ASN A 62 -5.64 -6.12 -11.53
N HIS A 63 -4.37 -5.77 -11.52
CA HIS A 63 -3.66 -5.29 -12.69
C HIS A 63 -4.33 -4.10 -13.38
N PRO A 64 -4.60 -3.00 -12.65
CA PRO A 64 -5.23 -1.83 -13.29
C PRO A 64 -4.32 -1.09 -14.26
N LEU A 65 -3.01 -1.31 -14.18
CA LEU A 65 -2.04 -0.68 -15.06
C LEU A 65 -1.50 -1.68 -16.08
N ALA A 66 -1.04 -1.16 -17.22
CA ALA A 66 -0.33 -1.99 -18.18
C ALA A 66 0.99 -2.47 -17.61
N ASP A 67 1.65 -1.63 -16.82
CA ASP A 67 2.93 -1.96 -16.20
C ASP A 67 3.08 -1.19 -14.90
N GLY A 68 3.76 -1.78 -13.93
CA GLY A 68 4.07 -1.10 -12.67
C GLY A 68 3.08 -1.33 -11.55
N ASN A 69 2.21 -2.32 -11.66
CA ASN A 69 1.21 -2.61 -10.63
C ASN A 69 1.82 -2.90 -9.27
N LYS A 70 2.91 -3.65 -9.23
CA LYS A 70 3.57 -3.98 -7.97
C LYS A 70 4.18 -2.74 -7.32
N ARG A 71 4.80 -1.89 -8.14
CA ARG A 71 5.39 -0.64 -7.64
C ARG A 71 4.32 0.29 -7.10
N LEU A 72 3.25 0.46 -7.87
CA LEU A 72 2.13 1.29 -7.40
C LEU A 72 1.53 0.73 -6.12
N GLY A 73 1.31 -0.58 -6.08
CA GLY A 73 0.70 -1.22 -4.92
C GLY A 73 1.49 -0.97 -3.65
N TRP A 74 2.81 -1.13 -3.72
CA TRP A 74 3.63 -0.91 -2.53
C TRP A 74 3.67 0.56 -2.10
N LEU A 75 3.90 1.46 -3.06
CA LEU A 75 3.94 2.89 -2.73
C LEU A 75 2.60 3.37 -2.19
N ALA A 76 1.50 2.98 -2.82
CA ALA A 76 0.18 3.38 -2.36
C ALA A 76 -0.09 2.88 -0.95
N THR A 77 0.35 1.66 -0.64
CA THR A 77 0.19 1.09 0.70
C THR A 77 0.97 1.92 1.73
N LEU A 78 2.20 2.29 1.42
CA LEU A 78 3.00 3.12 2.31
C LEU A 78 2.37 4.49 2.53
N VAL A 79 1.88 5.11 1.45
CA VAL A 79 1.24 6.42 1.54
C VAL A 79 -0.04 6.34 2.36
N PHE A 80 -0.84 5.28 2.13
CA PHE A 80 -2.06 5.08 2.90
C PHE A 80 -1.77 4.98 4.39
N LEU A 81 -0.77 4.19 4.76
CA LEU A 81 -0.40 4.05 6.16
C LEU A 81 0.13 5.37 6.72
N ASP A 82 0.93 6.08 5.93
CA ASP A 82 1.53 7.32 6.37
C ASP A 82 0.48 8.41 6.66
N ILE A 83 -0.49 8.57 5.77
CA ILE A 83 -1.53 9.59 5.98
C ILE A 83 -2.44 9.25 7.15
N ASN A 84 -2.38 8.00 7.62
CA ASN A 84 -3.14 7.57 8.79
C ASN A 84 -2.26 7.47 10.04
N GLY A 85 -1.07 8.05 10.00
CA GLY A 85 -0.21 8.13 11.18
C GLY A 85 0.61 6.89 11.45
N HIS A 86 0.73 5.99 10.49
CA HIS A 86 1.47 4.75 10.65
C HIS A 86 2.68 4.74 9.75
N TRP A 87 3.81 4.39 10.32
CA TRP A 87 5.09 4.39 9.63
C TRP A 87 5.59 2.96 9.53
N VAL A 88 5.91 2.52 8.33
CA VAL A 88 6.40 1.16 8.11
C VAL A 88 7.87 1.23 7.69
N GLU A 89 8.69 0.45 8.38
CA GLU A 89 10.09 0.30 8.05
C GLU A 89 10.35 -1.16 7.75
N ALA A 90 10.36 -1.50 6.49
CA ALA A 90 10.61 -2.86 6.05
C ALA A 90 11.98 -2.91 5.38
N PRO A 91 12.78 -3.95 5.63
CA PRO A 91 13.97 -4.14 4.82
C PRO A 91 13.57 -4.27 3.35
N ASP A 92 14.38 -3.69 2.47
CA ASP A 92 14.04 -3.64 1.04
C ASP A 92 13.75 -5.02 0.46
N ASP A 93 14.58 -6.01 0.80
CA ASP A 93 14.39 -7.36 0.27
C ASP A 93 13.11 -8.00 0.78
N ASP A 94 12.77 -7.75 2.04
CA ASP A 94 11.56 -8.31 2.64
C ASP A 94 10.31 -7.67 2.03
N ALA A 95 10.36 -6.36 1.82
CA ALA A 95 9.25 -5.66 1.19
C ALA A 95 9.05 -6.15 -0.25
N TYR A 96 10.14 -6.29 -0.99
CA TYR A 96 10.08 -6.81 -2.35
C TYR A 96 9.46 -8.21 -2.36
N GLN A 97 9.94 -9.09 -1.48
CA GLN A 97 9.44 -10.46 -1.43
C GLN A 97 7.96 -10.51 -1.05
N LEU A 98 7.53 -9.65 -0.12
CA LEU A 98 6.13 -9.59 0.26
C LEU A 98 5.27 -9.27 -0.97
N VAL A 99 5.64 -8.26 -1.73
CA VAL A 99 4.85 -7.85 -2.89
C VAL A 99 4.85 -8.93 -3.96
N MET A 100 5.99 -9.57 -4.16
CA MET A 100 6.06 -10.68 -5.12
C MET A 100 5.16 -11.84 -4.70
N ASP A 101 5.14 -12.16 -3.41
CA ASP A 101 4.30 -13.24 -2.90
C ASP A 101 2.82 -12.90 -2.99
N VAL A 102 2.45 -11.63 -2.74
CA VAL A 102 1.08 -11.17 -2.93
C VAL A 102 0.69 -11.31 -4.40
N ALA A 103 1.55 -10.87 -5.30
CA ALA A 103 1.28 -10.94 -6.74
C ALA A 103 1.07 -12.38 -7.20
N ALA A 104 1.80 -13.31 -6.61
CA ALA A 104 1.71 -14.72 -6.96
C ALA A 104 0.55 -15.44 -6.25
N GLY A 105 -0.16 -14.76 -5.37
CA GLY A 105 -1.27 -15.37 -4.64
C GLY A 105 -0.83 -16.33 -3.55
N ARG A 106 0.39 -16.18 -3.04
CA ARG A 106 0.94 -17.11 -2.04
C ARG A 106 0.58 -16.76 -0.62
N LEU A 107 0.09 -15.55 -0.37
CA LEU A 107 -0.20 -15.09 0.98
C LEU A 107 -1.67 -14.79 1.15
N SER A 108 -2.20 -15.15 2.31
CA SER A 108 -3.54 -14.74 2.71
C SER A 108 -3.50 -13.29 3.15
N LEU A 109 -4.67 -12.65 3.19
CA LEU A 109 -4.77 -11.28 3.66
C LEU A 109 -4.27 -11.16 5.09
N LYS A 110 -4.56 -12.16 5.90
CA LYS A 110 -4.09 -12.20 7.28
C LYS A 110 -2.57 -12.18 7.37
N GLU A 111 -1.92 -12.96 6.52
CA GLU A 111 -0.46 -13.01 6.50
C GLU A 111 0.15 -11.68 6.08
N VAL A 112 -0.47 -11.02 5.10
CA VAL A 112 -0.01 -9.69 4.67
C VAL A 112 -0.18 -8.69 5.79
N THR A 113 -1.33 -8.73 6.47
CA THR A 113 -1.61 -7.86 7.61
C THR A 113 -0.56 -8.02 8.70
N GLU A 114 -0.22 -9.27 9.01
CA GLU A 114 0.77 -9.56 10.03
C GLU A 114 2.16 -9.04 9.66
N ALA A 115 2.53 -9.18 8.39
CA ALA A 115 3.81 -8.67 7.92
C ALA A 115 3.89 -7.15 8.08
N LEU A 116 2.84 -6.44 7.66
CA LEU A 116 2.82 -4.99 7.78
C LEU A 116 2.90 -4.56 9.24
N SER A 117 2.19 -5.29 10.12
CA SER A 117 2.20 -4.98 11.55
C SER A 117 3.59 -5.13 12.16
N ARG A 118 4.33 -6.14 11.73
CA ARG A 118 5.68 -6.36 12.24
C ARG A 118 6.63 -5.23 11.87
N TRP A 119 6.38 -4.55 10.76
CA TRP A 119 7.28 -3.52 10.26
C TRP A 119 6.92 -2.12 10.71
N HIS A 120 5.92 -1.95 11.56
CA HIS A 120 5.58 -0.63 12.09
C HIS A 120 6.77 -0.08 12.86
N ALA A 121 7.05 1.20 12.66
CA ALA A 121 8.08 1.87 13.42
C ALA A 121 7.69 1.84 14.89
N ARG A 122 8.67 1.53 15.72
CA ARG A 122 8.40 1.24 17.10
C ARG A 122 8.04 2.44 17.92
N SER A 123 8.53 3.57 17.57
CA SER A 123 8.48 4.69 18.48
C SER A 123 8.03 5.95 17.78
N THR A 124 6.99 6.56 18.30
CA THR A 124 6.56 7.87 17.85
C THR A 124 7.65 8.92 18.09
N THR A 125 8.39 8.76 19.19
CA THR A 125 9.50 9.65 19.49
C THR A 125 10.57 9.58 18.42
N MET A 126 10.89 8.40 17.95
CA MET A 126 11.84 8.24 16.87
C MET A 126 11.37 8.93 15.61
N ARG A 127 10.09 8.83 15.33
CA ARG A 127 9.55 9.50 14.15
C ARG A 127 9.76 11.01 14.21
N SER A 128 9.45 11.60 15.35
CA SER A 128 9.57 13.05 15.46
C SER A 128 11.00 13.51 15.40
N GLU A 129 11.93 12.68 15.86
CA GLU A 129 13.35 13.04 15.78
C GLU A 129 13.90 12.93 14.39
N SER A 130 13.55 11.89 13.71
CA SER A 130 14.15 11.63 12.43
C SER A 130 13.53 12.43 11.31
N LEU A 131 12.29 12.90 11.46
CA LEU A 131 11.63 13.66 10.42
C LEU A 131 12.29 13.45 9.08
N PRO A 132 12.42 12.21 8.66
CA PRO A 132 13.14 11.96 7.43
C PRO A 132 12.37 12.55 6.28
N THR A 133 13.09 12.83 5.24
CA THR A 133 12.44 13.24 4.03
C THR A 133 11.48 12.13 3.62
N SER A 134 10.41 12.49 2.98
CA SER A 134 9.45 11.50 2.53
C SER A 134 10.11 10.49 1.60
N GLY A 135 11.18 10.87 0.93
CA GLY A 135 11.89 9.97 0.05
C GLY A 135 12.44 8.74 0.72
N SER A 136 12.80 8.85 2.00
CA SER A 136 13.38 7.70 2.68
C SER A 136 12.36 6.58 2.90
N ARG A 137 11.08 6.92 3.00
CA ARG A 137 10.05 5.92 3.21
C ARG A 137 9.73 5.11 1.99
N VAL A 138 9.94 5.68 0.83
CA VAL A 138 9.59 5.01 -0.42
C VAL A 138 10.82 4.48 -1.12
N ARG A 139 11.92 4.40 -0.39
CA ARG A 139 13.17 3.94 -0.97
C ARG A 139 13.06 2.53 -1.53
N GLY A 140 12.31 1.68 -0.88
CA GLY A 140 12.13 0.32 -1.35
C GLY A 140 11.45 0.23 -2.69
N ALA A 141 10.73 1.27 -3.09
CA ALA A 141 10.03 1.26 -4.36
C ALA A 141 10.96 1.36 -5.55
N SER A 142 12.24 1.67 -5.32
CA SER A 142 13.20 1.79 -6.41
C SER A 142 13.90 0.48 -6.76
N ARG A 143 13.51 -0.61 -6.18
CA ARG A 143 14.24 -1.87 -6.28
C ARG A 143 13.96 -2.68 -7.56
N GLY A 144 13.50 -2.08 -8.59
CA GLY A 144 13.33 -2.80 -9.84
C GLY A 144 12.03 -3.60 -9.90
N TRP A 145 11.10 -3.18 -9.14
CA TRP A 145 9.80 -3.83 -9.12
C TRP A 145 9.12 -3.60 -10.48
#